data_5e904b283f2fc39588d6e3dd54b05f08
#
_entry.id   5e904b283f2fc39588d6e3dd54b05f08
#
_cell.length_a   1.000
_cell.length_b   1.000
_cell.length_c   1.000
_cell.angle_alpha   90.00
_cell.angle_beta   90.00
_cell.angle_gamma   90.00
#
_symmetry.space_group_name_H-M   'P 1'
#
loop_
_entity.id
_entity.type
_entity.pdbx_description
1 polymer ?
#
loop_
_entity_poly.entity_id
_entity_poly.type
_entity_poly.pdbx_seq_one_letter_code
_entity_poly.pdbx_strand_id
1 'polypeptide(L)'
;MKIRKIWVWLFFIFNYCSYANQQELNREERRIREEEIRKLEKIEAKDEIQLNELEENIEAIGDEIRNIEINGNTILKASEIEILKKKYIGKIGGKNILNLMRELENLYLVKGYIAVRVKMDMDKADIPEGKIALKILEGHIEEIRFKDKSKGKINIFTSFPTSKGDVLNINDLDQGIDNLNSVSSNNAKLDILAGETLGGSIIEIDNQRSKKISGAINYNDLGQKSTGRDRLKTSLIFEDIMGLNDSFTGTYQKKLGTSTKYKDNENFSFYYRIPIKYWEFSVSKDQSEYLSTIRSFAHTYESTGISKNINYSIRRIINRNSNGKTSVGVTLTNKETKNYFDGIKLITSSRKLSVLKVDVNHNRRLFNGVFYGNLAYHKGLDRFGAESDKEKGEYSPKAQFQKYTADISWYRPFNIGEQRFSYRVSLSGQYSDDILYSSEKLGIGDDTTVRGFKENSIMGDKGFYMRNEIGYNYKFLEPFIAYDYGRVKDVYKDEYYKKNGSEMSGASIGLRMYFNHFDMSFTYSKPLTAPSYIKKNTHEIYFTMSVKF
;
A
#
# COMPACT_ATOMS: atom_id res chain seq x y z
N MET A 1 6.12 -12.17 -52.33
CA MET A 1 6.74 -12.67 -51.08
C MET A 1 7.40 -11.57 -50.22
N LYS A 2 7.97 -10.50 -50.79
CA LYS A 2 8.58 -9.38 -49.99
C LYS A 2 7.54 -8.49 -49.27
N ILE A 3 6.38 -8.23 -49.87
CA ILE A 3 5.33 -7.37 -49.29
C ILE A 3 4.71 -8.00 -48.03
N ARG A 4 4.48 -9.32 -47.99
CA ARG A 4 3.96 -10.03 -46.81
C ARG A 4 4.91 -9.96 -45.59
N LYS A 5 6.22 -9.96 -45.80
CA LYS A 5 7.22 -9.83 -44.72
C LYS A 5 7.22 -8.40 -44.14
N ILE A 6 6.98 -7.38 -44.94
CA ILE A 6 6.91 -5.98 -44.48
C ILE A 6 5.69 -5.79 -43.57
N TRP A 7 4.52 -6.36 -43.92
CA TRP A 7 3.30 -6.29 -43.11
C TRP A 7 3.44 -7.04 -41.75
N VAL A 8 4.13 -8.16 -41.76
CA VAL A 8 4.42 -8.91 -40.52
C VAL A 8 5.38 -8.12 -39.60
N TRP A 9 6.43 -7.50 -40.17
CA TRP A 9 7.34 -6.65 -39.40
C TRP A 9 6.66 -5.38 -38.87
N LEU A 10 5.82 -4.75 -39.68
CA LEU A 10 5.00 -3.61 -39.24
C LEU A 10 4.04 -4.05 -38.10
N PHE A 11 3.40 -5.19 -38.20
CA PHE A 11 2.51 -5.72 -37.14
C PHE A 11 3.25 -5.95 -35.81
N PHE A 12 4.46 -6.47 -35.84
CA PHE A 12 5.30 -6.64 -34.66
C PHE A 12 5.76 -5.29 -34.07
N ILE A 13 6.13 -4.34 -34.91
CA ILE A 13 6.54 -3.00 -34.48
C ILE A 13 5.32 -2.24 -33.90
N PHE A 14 4.15 -2.39 -34.50
CA PHE A 14 2.89 -1.81 -34.03
C PHE A 14 2.51 -2.28 -32.62
N ASN A 15 2.61 -3.56 -32.37
CA ASN A 15 2.35 -4.10 -31.03
C ASN A 15 3.38 -3.59 -30.02
N TYR A 16 4.65 -3.43 -30.42
CA TYR A 16 5.72 -3.00 -29.52
C TYR A 16 5.58 -1.52 -29.08
N CYS A 17 5.20 -0.62 -29.98
CA CYS A 17 5.05 0.81 -29.64
C CYS A 17 3.78 1.13 -28.85
N SER A 18 2.66 0.51 -29.20
CA SER A 18 1.40 0.62 -28.44
C SER A 18 1.52 0.09 -27.00
N TYR A 19 2.41 -0.83 -26.81
CA TYR A 19 2.76 -1.52 -25.60
C TYR A 19 3.55 -0.62 -24.61
N ALA A 20 4.44 0.24 -25.11
CA ALA A 20 5.35 1.00 -24.26
C ALA A 20 4.62 2.00 -23.34
N ASN A 21 3.52 2.58 -23.79
CA ASN A 21 2.85 3.67 -23.08
C ASN A 21 2.06 3.20 -21.84
N GLN A 22 1.22 2.17 -21.99
CA GLN A 22 0.46 1.64 -20.86
C GLN A 22 1.37 0.95 -19.83
N GLN A 23 2.46 0.34 -20.29
CA GLN A 23 3.48 -0.19 -19.39
C GLN A 23 4.17 0.88 -18.57
N GLU A 24 4.36 2.06 -19.12
CA GLU A 24 4.94 3.17 -18.40
C GLU A 24 4.03 3.61 -17.25
N LEU A 25 2.71 3.72 -17.48
CA LEU A 25 1.75 3.97 -16.38
C LEU A 25 1.79 2.86 -15.33
N ASN A 26 1.82 1.59 -15.76
CA ASN A 26 1.91 0.45 -14.83
C ASN A 26 3.23 0.45 -14.03
N ARG A 27 4.35 0.88 -14.63
CA ARG A 27 5.64 1.05 -13.93
C ARG A 27 5.57 2.17 -12.91
N GLU A 28 4.96 3.30 -13.27
CA GLU A 28 4.82 4.43 -12.35
C GLU A 28 3.89 4.07 -11.17
N GLU A 29 2.79 3.36 -11.41
CA GLU A 29 1.94 2.82 -10.34
C GLU A 29 2.74 1.90 -9.39
N ARG A 30 3.61 1.04 -9.92
CA ARG A 30 4.49 0.19 -9.09
C ARG A 30 5.50 1.00 -8.28
N ARG A 31 6.12 2.05 -8.87
CA ARG A 31 7.05 2.94 -8.16
C ARG A 31 6.36 3.67 -7.03
N ILE A 32 5.17 4.21 -7.25
CA ILE A 32 4.36 4.87 -6.21
C ILE A 32 4.08 3.88 -5.07
N ARG A 33 3.67 2.67 -5.38
CA ARG A 33 3.43 1.61 -4.38
C ARG A 33 4.69 1.25 -3.60
N GLU A 34 5.83 1.10 -4.25
CA GLU A 34 7.10 0.84 -3.57
C GLU A 34 7.48 2.00 -2.63
N GLU A 35 7.25 3.24 -3.03
CA GLU A 35 7.48 4.41 -2.18
C GLU A 35 6.55 4.41 -0.95
N GLU A 36 5.28 4.04 -1.12
CA GLU A 36 4.33 3.89 -0.01
C GLU A 36 4.75 2.79 0.97
N ILE A 37 5.15 1.62 0.46
CA ILE A 37 5.67 0.52 1.30
C ILE A 37 6.91 0.97 2.06
N ARG A 38 7.84 1.70 1.43
CA ARG A 38 9.04 2.23 2.10
C ARG A 38 8.73 3.26 3.18
N LYS A 39 7.63 4.01 3.07
CA LYS A 39 7.17 4.88 4.16
C LYS A 39 6.74 4.06 5.38
N LEU A 40 6.10 2.90 5.17
CA LEU A 40 5.74 1.99 6.27
C LEU A 40 6.97 1.43 7.01
N GLU A 41 8.10 1.23 6.32
CA GLU A 41 9.36 0.76 6.94
C GLU A 41 9.90 1.73 8.00
N LYS A 42 9.55 3.03 7.89
CA LYS A 42 10.01 4.10 8.80
C LYS A 42 9.07 4.34 9.98
N ILE A 43 7.93 3.66 10.03
CA ILE A 43 6.99 3.84 11.14
C ILE A 43 7.60 3.25 12.41
N GLU A 44 7.75 4.09 13.43
CA GLU A 44 8.26 3.70 14.75
C GLU A 44 7.35 2.68 15.44
N ALA A 45 7.95 1.88 16.32
CA ALA A 45 7.19 0.97 17.15
C ALA A 45 6.30 1.77 18.09
N LYS A 46 5.01 1.43 18.13
CA LYS A 46 4.15 1.84 19.22
C LYS A 46 4.33 0.86 20.38
N ASP A 47 4.22 1.35 21.60
CA ASP A 47 4.27 0.50 22.76
C ASP A 47 3.13 -0.53 22.71
N GLU A 48 3.45 -1.77 23.03
CA GLU A 48 2.44 -2.81 23.15
C GLU A 48 1.65 -2.59 24.44
N ILE A 49 0.34 -2.83 24.39
CA ILE A 49 -0.52 -2.79 25.56
C ILE A 49 -0.08 -3.94 26.47
N GLN A 50 0.38 -3.58 27.68
CA GLN A 50 0.73 -4.56 28.69
C GLN A 50 -0.55 -5.13 29.30
N LEU A 51 -0.67 -6.46 29.28
CA LEU A 51 -1.77 -7.17 29.95
C LEU A 51 -1.45 -7.36 31.42
N ASN A 52 -2.49 -7.39 32.23
CA ASN A 52 -2.35 -7.73 33.67
C ASN A 52 -1.87 -9.17 33.80
N GLU A 53 -0.84 -9.38 34.59
CA GLU A 53 -0.35 -10.72 34.91
C GLU A 53 -1.35 -11.46 35.80
N LEU A 54 -1.58 -12.74 35.46
CA LEU A 54 -2.41 -13.63 36.29
C LEU A 54 -1.52 -14.39 37.27
N GLU A 55 -2.02 -14.63 38.48
CA GLU A 55 -1.32 -15.47 39.44
C GLU A 55 -1.45 -16.94 39.06
N GLU A 56 -0.33 -17.64 38.88
CA GLU A 56 -0.32 -19.04 38.43
C GLU A 56 -0.48 -20.04 39.58
N ASN A 57 0.24 -19.89 40.68
CA ASN A 57 0.22 -20.82 41.82
C ASN A 57 -0.78 -20.36 42.90
N ILE A 58 -2.04 -20.76 42.75
CA ILE A 58 -3.11 -20.36 43.67
C ILE A 58 -3.35 -21.45 44.70
N GLU A 59 -3.06 -21.15 45.94
CA GLU A 59 -3.52 -21.98 47.06
C GLU A 59 -5.03 -21.85 47.21
N ALA A 60 -5.73 -22.98 47.44
CA ALA A 60 -7.18 -23.02 47.57
C ALA A 60 -7.60 -22.61 49.01
N ILE A 61 -7.46 -21.32 49.32
CA ILE A 61 -7.83 -20.75 50.63
C ILE A 61 -8.99 -19.78 50.45
N GLY A 62 -10.13 -20.01 51.12
CA GLY A 62 -11.34 -19.18 51.09
C GLY A 62 -12.56 -19.93 50.56
N ASP A 63 -13.62 -19.20 50.30
CA ASP A 63 -14.91 -19.74 49.85
C ASP A 63 -14.96 -20.05 48.34
N GLU A 64 -15.84 -20.98 47.98
CA GLU A 64 -16.07 -21.36 46.57
C GLU A 64 -16.91 -20.30 45.85
N ILE A 65 -16.53 -19.92 44.64
CA ILE A 65 -17.27 -19.00 43.78
C ILE A 65 -18.47 -19.75 43.18
N ARG A 66 -19.67 -19.45 43.61
CA ARG A 66 -20.92 -20.09 43.17
C ARG A 66 -21.69 -19.25 42.13
N ASN A 67 -21.63 -17.92 42.25
CA ASN A 67 -22.33 -17.00 41.37
C ASN A 67 -21.48 -15.78 41.08
N ILE A 68 -21.51 -15.31 39.83
CA ILE A 68 -20.79 -14.12 39.36
C ILE A 68 -21.77 -13.17 38.71
N GLU A 69 -21.98 -12.00 39.29
CA GLU A 69 -22.72 -10.88 38.72
C GLU A 69 -21.73 -9.83 38.18
N ILE A 70 -21.94 -9.34 36.95
CA ILE A 70 -21.07 -8.33 36.34
C ILE A 70 -21.96 -7.21 35.83
N ASN A 71 -21.73 -6.00 36.31
CA ASN A 71 -22.47 -4.78 35.99
C ASN A 71 -21.56 -3.73 35.32
N GLY A 72 -22.13 -2.83 34.50
CA GLY A 72 -21.41 -1.69 33.89
C GLY A 72 -20.67 -2.05 32.60
N ASN A 73 -20.92 -3.22 32.01
CA ASN A 73 -20.36 -3.59 30.71
C ASN A 73 -21.23 -3.07 29.56
N THR A 74 -20.64 -2.33 28.63
CA THR A 74 -21.28 -1.91 27.36
C THR A 74 -20.54 -2.44 26.12
N ILE A 75 -19.32 -2.95 26.27
CA ILE A 75 -18.40 -3.28 25.18
C ILE A 75 -18.27 -4.78 24.91
N LEU A 76 -18.12 -5.58 25.95
CA LEU A 76 -17.90 -7.02 25.80
C LEU A 76 -19.20 -7.72 25.43
N LYS A 77 -19.11 -8.71 24.57
CA LYS A 77 -20.26 -9.56 24.19
C LYS A 77 -20.67 -10.43 25.36
N ALA A 78 -21.94 -10.70 25.50
CA ALA A 78 -22.46 -11.61 26.53
C ALA A 78 -21.78 -12.98 26.50
N SER A 79 -21.47 -13.52 25.33
CA SER A 79 -20.74 -14.79 25.19
C SER A 79 -19.33 -14.77 25.77
N GLU A 80 -18.60 -13.66 25.68
CA GLU A 80 -17.24 -13.51 26.24
C GLU A 80 -17.31 -13.50 27.76
N ILE A 81 -18.29 -12.79 28.31
CA ILE A 81 -18.54 -12.73 29.76
C ILE A 81 -18.96 -14.11 30.29
N GLU A 82 -19.87 -14.81 29.62
CA GLU A 82 -20.32 -16.12 30.07
C GLU A 82 -19.21 -17.20 30.02
N ILE A 83 -18.32 -17.14 29.04
CA ILE A 83 -17.13 -18.01 28.98
C ILE A 83 -16.25 -17.75 30.22
N LEU A 84 -16.04 -16.46 30.53
CA LEU A 84 -15.22 -16.08 31.70
C LEU A 84 -15.87 -16.51 33.01
N LYS A 85 -17.17 -16.29 33.21
CA LYS A 85 -17.90 -16.74 34.39
C LYS A 85 -17.76 -18.25 34.58
N LYS A 86 -18.03 -19.05 33.56
CA LYS A 86 -17.90 -20.52 33.60
C LYS A 86 -16.50 -21.00 34.01
N LYS A 87 -15.46 -20.26 33.63
CA LYS A 87 -14.07 -20.59 33.99
C LYS A 87 -13.80 -20.44 35.46
N TYR A 88 -14.51 -19.53 36.15
CA TYR A 88 -14.23 -19.18 37.54
C TYR A 88 -15.26 -19.73 38.56
N ILE A 89 -16.48 -20.09 38.13
CA ILE A 89 -17.44 -20.80 38.98
C ILE A 89 -16.84 -22.13 39.43
N GLY A 90 -16.96 -22.45 40.69
CA GLY A 90 -16.38 -23.64 41.34
C GLY A 90 -14.93 -23.47 41.83
N LYS A 91 -14.28 -22.34 41.50
CA LYS A 91 -12.93 -22.04 42.01
C LYS A 91 -12.98 -21.44 43.43
N ILE A 92 -11.92 -21.69 44.21
CA ILE A 92 -11.83 -21.29 45.61
C ILE A 92 -10.85 -20.15 45.79
N GLY A 93 -11.22 -19.17 46.64
CA GLY A 93 -10.31 -18.18 47.19
C GLY A 93 -10.21 -16.84 46.48
N GLY A 94 -9.79 -15.83 47.25
CA GLY A 94 -9.69 -14.43 46.81
C GLY A 94 -8.74 -14.20 45.64
N LYS A 95 -7.69 -15.02 45.50
CA LYS A 95 -6.77 -14.94 44.35
C LYS A 95 -7.47 -15.27 43.02
N ASN A 96 -8.41 -16.20 43.00
CA ASN A 96 -9.22 -16.50 41.83
C ASN A 96 -10.15 -15.33 41.48
N ILE A 97 -10.66 -14.60 42.46
CA ILE A 97 -11.46 -13.39 42.26
C ILE A 97 -10.59 -12.29 41.65
N LEU A 98 -9.37 -12.09 42.13
CA LEU A 98 -8.43 -11.13 41.54
C LEU A 98 -8.07 -11.50 40.10
N ASN A 99 -7.83 -12.77 39.81
CA ASN A 99 -7.57 -13.24 38.47
C ASN A 99 -8.78 -13.05 37.53
N LEU A 100 -10.00 -13.30 38.01
CA LEU A 100 -11.23 -13.00 37.30
C LEU A 100 -11.31 -11.51 36.91
N MET A 101 -11.03 -10.62 37.86
CA MET A 101 -11.04 -9.17 37.62
C MET A 101 -9.97 -8.77 36.61
N ARG A 102 -8.73 -9.25 36.75
CA ARG A 102 -7.63 -9.00 35.82
C ARG A 102 -7.91 -9.55 34.42
N GLU A 103 -8.45 -10.75 34.30
CA GLU A 103 -8.79 -11.37 33.03
C GLU A 103 -9.94 -10.61 32.35
N LEU A 104 -10.91 -10.11 33.12
CA LEU A 104 -11.96 -9.25 32.59
C LEU A 104 -11.40 -7.92 32.09
N GLU A 105 -10.49 -7.26 32.82
CA GLU A 105 -9.78 -6.08 32.33
C GLU A 105 -8.95 -6.38 31.08
N ASN A 106 -8.27 -7.52 31.01
CA ASN A 106 -7.48 -7.94 29.87
C ASN A 106 -8.33 -8.09 28.59
N LEU A 107 -9.58 -8.56 28.70
CA LEU A 107 -10.50 -8.61 27.56
C LEU A 107 -10.78 -7.22 26.96
N TYR A 108 -10.85 -6.19 27.81
CA TYR A 108 -10.97 -4.79 27.36
C TYR A 108 -9.66 -4.27 26.77
N LEU A 109 -8.53 -4.53 27.43
CA LEU A 109 -7.21 -4.08 26.99
C LEU A 109 -6.86 -4.61 25.59
N VAL A 110 -7.12 -5.88 25.32
CA VAL A 110 -6.91 -6.49 23.99
C VAL A 110 -7.72 -5.79 22.89
N LYS A 111 -8.90 -5.25 23.23
CA LYS A 111 -9.74 -4.47 22.32
C LYS A 111 -9.35 -2.98 22.24
N GLY A 112 -8.36 -2.54 23.02
CA GLY A 112 -7.87 -1.16 23.05
C GLY A 112 -8.49 -0.25 24.10
N TYR A 113 -9.35 -0.75 24.98
CA TYR A 113 -9.99 0.03 26.04
C TYR A 113 -9.10 0.09 27.28
N ILE A 114 -8.14 1.03 27.29
CA ILE A 114 -7.06 1.11 28.29
C ILE A 114 -7.48 1.78 29.61
N ALA A 115 -8.59 2.50 29.64
CA ALA A 115 -9.07 3.24 30.82
C ALA A 115 -10.18 2.50 31.59
N VAL A 116 -10.23 1.16 31.47
CA VAL A 116 -11.20 0.33 32.19
C VAL A 116 -10.64 -0.10 33.53
N ARG A 117 -11.51 -0.13 34.54
CA ARG A 117 -11.22 -0.69 35.86
C ARG A 117 -12.36 -1.60 36.32
N VAL A 118 -12.01 -2.74 36.84
CA VAL A 118 -12.95 -3.69 37.46
C VAL A 118 -12.81 -3.61 38.98
N LYS A 119 -13.91 -3.41 39.67
CA LYS A 119 -13.95 -3.35 41.13
C LYS A 119 -14.97 -4.34 41.69
N MET A 120 -14.76 -4.79 42.93
CA MET A 120 -15.77 -5.53 43.66
C MET A 120 -16.93 -4.57 44.03
N ASP A 121 -18.15 -4.96 43.76
CA ASP A 121 -19.38 -4.28 44.22
C ASP A 121 -19.78 -4.87 45.57
N MET A 122 -19.26 -4.28 46.64
CA MET A 122 -19.45 -4.78 48.02
C MET A 122 -20.90 -4.72 48.47
N ASP A 123 -21.72 -3.84 47.86
CA ASP A 123 -23.14 -3.71 48.19
C ASP A 123 -23.98 -4.91 47.70
N LYS A 124 -23.48 -5.60 46.66
CA LYS A 124 -24.17 -6.73 46.02
C LYS A 124 -23.46 -8.07 46.21
N ALA A 125 -22.19 -8.06 46.61
CA ALA A 125 -21.42 -9.27 46.88
C ALA A 125 -21.81 -9.91 48.21
N ASP A 126 -21.81 -11.24 48.26
CA ASP A 126 -21.92 -12.04 49.46
C ASP A 126 -20.84 -13.14 49.38
N ILE A 127 -19.64 -12.77 49.81
CA ILE A 127 -18.45 -13.62 49.66
C ILE A 127 -18.62 -14.94 50.45
N PRO A 128 -19.12 -14.95 51.72
CA PRO A 128 -19.38 -16.18 52.46
C PRO A 128 -20.34 -17.15 51.74
N GLU A 129 -21.34 -16.63 51.03
CA GLU A 129 -22.27 -17.43 50.21
C GLU A 129 -21.75 -17.72 48.80
N GLY A 130 -20.51 -17.32 48.50
CA GLY A 130 -19.89 -17.53 47.17
C GLY A 130 -20.46 -16.66 46.06
N LYS A 131 -21.19 -15.59 46.40
CA LYS A 131 -21.73 -14.64 45.43
C LYS A 131 -20.74 -13.49 45.22
N ILE A 132 -20.14 -13.41 44.00
CA ILE A 132 -19.24 -12.36 43.60
C ILE A 132 -19.99 -11.36 42.73
N ALA A 133 -19.97 -10.09 43.10
CA ALA A 133 -20.50 -8.99 42.29
C ALA A 133 -19.35 -8.08 41.87
N LEU A 134 -19.21 -7.84 40.54
CA LEU A 134 -18.20 -6.98 39.97
C LEU A 134 -18.85 -5.79 39.28
N LYS A 135 -18.26 -4.62 39.45
CA LYS A 135 -18.63 -3.38 38.79
C LYS A 135 -17.52 -2.95 37.85
N ILE A 136 -17.82 -2.83 36.57
CA ILE A 136 -16.93 -2.32 35.54
C ILE A 136 -17.10 -0.80 35.45
N LEU A 137 -16.00 -0.08 35.52
CA LEU A 137 -15.93 1.34 35.24
C LEU A 137 -15.24 1.50 33.89
N GLU A 138 -16.03 1.73 32.85
CA GLU A 138 -15.53 2.03 31.51
C GLU A 138 -15.11 3.50 31.44
N GLY A 139 -13.81 3.76 31.27
CA GLY A 139 -13.31 5.12 31.15
C GLY A 139 -13.80 5.79 29.87
N HIS A 140 -14.17 7.08 29.94
CA HIS A 140 -14.76 7.82 28.85
C HIS A 140 -13.98 9.10 28.52
N ILE A 141 -14.20 9.64 27.32
CA ILE A 141 -13.59 10.87 26.86
C ILE A 141 -14.46 12.06 27.33
N GLU A 142 -13.89 12.95 28.14
CA GLU A 142 -14.54 14.20 28.51
C GLU A 142 -14.34 15.29 27.48
N GLU A 143 -13.16 15.39 26.91
CA GLU A 143 -12.81 16.42 25.93
C GLU A 143 -11.68 15.93 25.02
N ILE A 144 -11.72 16.35 23.75
CA ILE A 144 -10.59 16.29 22.82
C ILE A 144 -10.23 17.73 22.49
N ARG A 145 -9.03 18.18 22.83
CA ARG A 145 -8.59 19.56 22.63
C ARG A 145 -7.17 19.67 22.15
N PHE A 146 -6.85 20.82 21.54
CA PHE A 146 -5.46 21.16 21.24
C PHE A 146 -4.83 21.87 22.45
N LYS A 147 -3.57 21.52 22.74
CA LYS A 147 -2.76 22.15 23.78
C LYS A 147 -2.60 23.64 23.54
N ASP A 148 -2.34 24.04 22.30
CA ASP A 148 -2.29 25.43 21.86
C ASP A 148 -3.49 25.73 20.96
N LYS A 149 -4.48 26.47 21.51
CA LYS A 149 -5.69 26.85 20.78
C LYS A 149 -5.43 27.67 19.51
N SER A 150 -4.29 28.38 19.42
CA SER A 150 -3.92 29.18 18.24
C SER A 150 -3.53 28.34 17.04
N LYS A 151 -3.07 27.09 17.27
CA LYS A 151 -2.67 26.14 16.23
C LYS A 151 -3.80 25.23 15.74
N GLY A 152 -4.98 25.35 16.30
CA GLY A 152 -6.08 24.40 16.19
C GLY A 152 -7.16 24.70 15.16
N LYS A 153 -6.82 24.93 13.88
CA LYS A 153 -7.84 24.89 12.81
C LYS A 153 -7.89 23.52 12.11
N ILE A 154 -7.60 22.45 12.82
CA ILE A 154 -7.71 21.10 12.29
C ILE A 154 -9.08 20.56 12.68
N ASN A 155 -9.75 19.89 11.76
CA ASN A 155 -11.06 19.33 12.00
C ASN A 155 -10.94 18.02 12.82
N ILE A 156 -11.11 18.12 14.15
CA ILE A 156 -11.11 16.96 15.06
C ILE A 156 -12.23 15.98 14.66
N PHE A 157 -13.40 16.49 14.28
CA PHE A 157 -14.56 15.67 13.96
C PHE A 157 -14.34 14.72 12.78
N THR A 158 -13.62 15.14 11.75
CA THR A 158 -13.29 14.28 10.61
C THR A 158 -12.09 13.39 10.88
N SER A 159 -11.18 13.82 11.77
CA SER A 159 -9.96 13.07 12.06
C SER A 159 -10.20 11.91 13.01
N PHE A 160 -10.89 12.14 14.13
CA PHE A 160 -11.07 11.13 15.17
C PHE A 160 -12.37 10.33 14.97
N PRO A 161 -12.29 8.97 15.00
CA PRO A 161 -13.47 8.11 15.01
C PRO A 161 -14.34 8.27 16.26
N THR A 162 -13.75 8.77 17.35
CA THR A 162 -14.34 8.93 18.69
C THR A 162 -14.59 10.41 19.01
N SER A 163 -15.43 10.67 20.02
CA SER A 163 -15.86 11.99 20.46
C SER A 163 -16.06 12.05 21.97
N LYS A 164 -16.39 13.24 22.50
CA LYS A 164 -16.79 13.43 23.88
C LYS A 164 -17.95 12.50 24.25
N GLY A 165 -17.85 11.81 25.38
CA GLY A 165 -18.82 10.85 25.92
C GLY A 165 -18.58 9.40 25.52
N ASP A 166 -17.80 9.15 24.46
CA ASP A 166 -17.49 7.78 24.03
C ASP A 166 -16.53 7.09 25.02
N VAL A 167 -16.61 5.76 25.13
CA VAL A 167 -15.65 4.96 25.89
C VAL A 167 -14.27 5.11 25.23
N LEU A 168 -13.26 5.41 26.04
CA LEU A 168 -11.90 5.63 25.56
C LEU A 168 -11.30 4.38 24.94
N ASN A 169 -11.02 4.43 23.64
CA ASN A 169 -10.31 3.39 22.89
C ASN A 169 -9.05 3.96 22.25
N ILE A 170 -7.90 3.41 22.60
CA ILE A 170 -6.60 3.85 22.07
C ILE A 170 -6.50 3.66 20.55
N ASN A 171 -7.16 2.66 19.97
CA ASN A 171 -7.15 2.44 18.53
C ASN A 171 -7.86 3.58 17.78
N ASP A 172 -8.93 4.16 18.35
CA ASP A 172 -9.63 5.31 17.77
C ASP A 172 -8.79 6.59 17.88
N LEU A 173 -8.09 6.76 19.01
CA LEU A 173 -7.16 7.87 19.20
C LEU A 173 -5.98 7.79 18.23
N ASP A 174 -5.40 6.62 18.11
CA ASP A 174 -4.33 6.33 17.15
C ASP A 174 -4.77 6.60 15.70
N GLN A 175 -6.02 6.23 15.35
CA GLN A 175 -6.55 6.53 14.03
C GLN A 175 -6.68 8.04 13.81
N GLY A 176 -7.12 8.77 14.82
CA GLY A 176 -7.20 10.23 14.77
C GLY A 176 -5.84 10.87 14.51
N ILE A 177 -4.81 10.43 15.22
CA ILE A 177 -3.43 10.92 15.03
C ILE A 177 -2.88 10.52 13.65
N ASP A 178 -3.13 9.29 13.18
CA ASP A 178 -2.71 8.88 11.83
C ASP A 178 -3.40 9.76 10.75
N ASN A 179 -4.68 10.11 10.92
CA ASN A 179 -5.38 11.00 10.01
C ASN A 179 -4.79 12.42 10.03
N LEU A 180 -4.45 12.96 11.22
CA LEU A 180 -3.77 14.25 11.34
C LEU A 180 -2.40 14.21 10.65
N ASN A 181 -1.59 13.19 10.92
CA ASN A 181 -0.25 13.01 10.38
C ASN A 181 -0.24 12.41 8.96
N SER A 182 -1.41 12.23 8.35
CA SER A 182 -1.51 11.77 6.96
C SER A 182 -0.99 12.81 5.95
N VAL A 183 -0.85 14.05 6.39
CA VAL A 183 -0.20 15.17 5.69
C VAL A 183 1.10 15.54 6.39
N SER A 184 2.15 15.81 5.63
CA SER A 184 3.50 16.08 6.18
C SER A 184 3.61 17.43 6.89
N SER A 185 2.66 18.33 6.64
CA SER A 185 2.54 19.62 7.31
C SER A 185 2.09 19.53 8.76
N ASN A 186 1.64 18.36 9.23
CA ASN A 186 1.30 18.09 10.61
C ASN A 186 2.30 17.14 11.26
N ASN A 187 2.61 17.38 12.54
CA ASN A 187 3.33 16.48 13.42
C ASN A 187 2.60 16.44 14.77
N ALA A 188 1.46 15.79 14.75
CA ALA A 188 0.57 15.69 15.90
C ALA A 188 0.97 14.53 16.81
N LYS A 189 0.97 14.81 18.12
CA LYS A 189 1.10 13.82 19.20
C LYS A 189 -0.07 14.01 20.14
N LEU A 190 -0.42 12.99 20.91
CA LEU A 190 -1.46 13.09 21.92
C LEU A 190 -0.94 12.70 23.30
N ASP A 191 -1.51 13.35 24.30
CA ASP A 191 -1.40 12.99 25.72
C ASP A 191 -2.79 12.68 26.26
N ILE A 192 -2.90 11.67 27.13
CA ILE A 192 -4.13 11.31 27.82
C ILE A 192 -4.00 11.81 29.25
N LEU A 193 -4.81 12.80 29.62
CA LEU A 193 -4.81 13.41 30.95
C LEU A 193 -6.03 12.92 31.73
N ALA A 194 -5.94 12.91 33.06
CA ALA A 194 -7.10 12.67 33.92
C ALA A 194 -8.15 13.77 33.73
N GLY A 195 -9.40 13.36 33.59
CA GLY A 195 -10.54 14.26 33.56
C GLY A 195 -11.01 14.67 34.96
N GLU A 196 -12.08 15.48 35.02
CA GLU A 196 -12.67 15.96 36.27
C GLU A 196 -13.64 14.93 36.86
N THR A 197 -14.28 14.12 36.02
CA THR A 197 -15.25 13.10 36.43
C THR A 197 -14.59 11.74 36.66
N LEU A 198 -15.24 10.89 37.44
CA LEU A 198 -14.75 9.54 37.71
C LEU A 198 -14.70 8.71 36.40
N GLY A 199 -13.50 8.27 36.01
CA GLY A 199 -13.26 7.56 34.76
C GLY A 199 -13.16 8.48 33.54
N GLY A 200 -13.24 9.81 33.72
CA GLY A 200 -13.07 10.78 32.66
C GLY A 200 -11.63 10.94 32.20
N SER A 201 -11.43 11.17 30.93
CA SER A 201 -10.12 11.43 30.31
C SER A 201 -10.19 12.61 29.37
N ILE A 202 -9.18 13.48 29.41
CA ILE A 202 -9.00 14.60 28.47
C ILE A 202 -7.92 14.21 27.49
N ILE A 203 -8.23 14.27 26.20
CA ILE A 203 -7.27 13.99 25.11
C ILE A 203 -6.69 15.32 24.66
N GLU A 204 -5.43 15.54 24.97
CA GLU A 204 -4.71 16.76 24.59
C GLU A 204 -3.80 16.52 23.39
N ILE A 205 -3.96 17.29 22.33
CA ILE A 205 -3.22 17.16 21.08
C ILE A 205 -2.20 18.28 20.99
N ASP A 206 -0.92 17.92 20.93
CA ASP A 206 0.17 18.82 20.54
C ASP A 206 0.49 18.63 19.07
N ASN A 207 0.26 19.67 18.24
CA ASN A 207 0.52 19.61 16.81
C ASN A 207 1.50 20.70 16.38
N GLN A 208 2.67 20.26 15.93
CA GLN A 208 3.66 21.15 15.32
C GLN A 208 3.41 21.22 13.82
N ARG A 209 2.98 22.39 13.35
CA ARG A 209 2.67 22.63 11.94
C ARG A 209 3.89 23.12 11.17
N SER A 210 4.07 22.57 9.97
CA SER A 210 5.03 23.02 8.96
C SER A 210 4.32 23.62 7.74
N LYS A 211 5.06 23.87 6.67
CA LYS A 211 4.52 24.40 5.42
C LYS A 211 3.52 23.42 4.79
N LYS A 212 2.39 23.93 4.29
CA LYS A 212 1.35 23.14 3.60
C LYS A 212 1.67 22.88 2.12
N ILE A 213 2.75 23.42 1.61
CA ILE A 213 3.21 23.23 0.24
C ILE A 213 4.61 22.67 0.32
N SER A 214 4.78 21.54 -0.34
CA SER A 214 6.08 20.89 -0.52
C SER A 214 6.22 20.39 -1.96
N GLY A 215 7.43 20.07 -2.35
CA GLY A 215 7.67 19.58 -3.69
C GLY A 215 8.96 18.79 -3.79
N ALA A 216 9.12 18.14 -4.95
CA ALA A 216 10.33 17.45 -5.30
C ALA A 216 10.62 17.57 -6.80
N ILE A 217 11.90 17.67 -7.13
CA ILE A 217 12.40 17.54 -8.49
C ILE A 217 13.23 16.26 -8.52
N ASN A 218 12.87 15.33 -9.41
CA ASN A 218 13.55 14.05 -9.58
C ASN A 218 14.09 13.94 -11.01
N TYR A 219 15.37 13.67 -11.12
CA TYR A 219 16.01 13.23 -12.35
C TYR A 219 16.21 11.73 -12.32
N ASN A 220 15.93 11.04 -13.42
CA ASN A 220 16.21 9.61 -13.54
C ASN A 220 16.51 9.21 -14.99
N ASP A 221 17.22 8.09 -15.14
CA ASP A 221 17.52 7.47 -16.44
C ASP A 221 16.68 6.20 -16.69
N LEU A 222 15.53 6.06 -16.00
CA LEU A 222 14.70 4.85 -15.99
C LEU A 222 13.85 4.66 -17.28
N GLY A 223 13.92 5.58 -18.22
CA GLY A 223 13.22 5.47 -19.51
C GLY A 223 13.83 4.44 -20.45
N GLN A 224 13.11 4.14 -21.52
CA GLN A 224 13.58 3.27 -22.60
C GLN A 224 14.24 4.07 -23.73
N LYS A 225 15.14 3.45 -24.49
CA LYS A 225 15.79 4.09 -25.66
C LYS A 225 14.79 4.55 -26.72
N SER A 226 13.66 3.85 -26.86
CA SER A 226 12.62 4.14 -27.86
C SER A 226 11.89 5.44 -27.58
N THR A 227 11.64 5.78 -26.31
CA THR A 227 10.88 6.96 -25.87
C THR A 227 11.73 8.00 -25.13
N GLY A 228 12.99 7.71 -24.85
CA GLY A 228 13.94 8.55 -24.11
C GLY A 228 14.25 8.02 -22.71
N ARG A 229 15.55 7.93 -22.40
CA ARG A 229 16.03 7.39 -21.11
C ARG A 229 15.92 8.40 -19.99
N ASP A 230 16.46 9.58 -20.24
CA ASP A 230 16.60 10.64 -19.23
C ASP A 230 15.29 11.39 -19.06
N ARG A 231 14.86 11.55 -17.81
CA ARG A 231 13.58 12.15 -17.44
C ARG A 231 13.73 13.10 -16.27
N LEU A 232 12.99 14.18 -16.32
CA LEU A 232 12.78 15.10 -15.22
C LEU A 232 11.33 15.00 -14.75
N LYS A 233 11.15 14.71 -13.47
CA LYS A 233 9.85 14.63 -12.82
C LYS A 233 9.76 15.74 -11.78
N THR A 234 8.75 16.58 -11.83
CA THR A 234 8.45 17.59 -10.83
C THR A 234 7.15 17.22 -10.14
N SER A 235 7.14 17.22 -8.82
CA SER A 235 5.96 16.96 -8.00
C SER A 235 5.70 18.13 -7.06
N LEU A 236 4.45 18.57 -6.95
CA LEU A 236 3.98 19.57 -6.00
C LEU A 236 2.87 18.95 -5.16
N ILE A 237 2.95 19.16 -3.86
CA ILE A 237 2.00 18.65 -2.88
C ILE A 237 1.41 19.84 -2.15
N PHE A 238 0.08 19.92 -2.14
CA PHE A 238 -0.71 20.89 -1.39
C PHE A 238 -1.49 20.13 -0.34
N GLU A 239 -1.34 20.52 0.91
CA GLU A 239 -1.90 19.81 2.06
C GLU A 239 -2.90 20.66 2.82
N ASP A 240 -3.91 19.99 3.37
CA ASP A 240 -4.94 20.60 4.22
C ASP A 240 -5.60 21.83 3.56
N ILE A 241 -5.99 21.66 2.26
CA ILE A 241 -6.59 22.74 1.45
C ILE A 241 -7.98 23.07 1.97
N MET A 242 -8.78 22.03 2.25
CA MET A 242 -10.15 22.17 2.77
C MET A 242 -10.21 22.18 4.30
N GLY A 243 -9.09 22.02 5.01
CA GLY A 243 -9.06 21.88 6.46
C GLY A 243 -9.52 20.49 6.94
N LEU A 244 -9.43 19.47 6.09
CA LEU A 244 -9.88 18.10 6.33
C LEU A 244 -8.70 17.09 6.37
N ASN A 245 -7.47 17.57 6.52
CA ASN A 245 -6.23 16.79 6.34
C ASN A 245 -6.14 16.15 4.94
N ASP A 246 -6.74 16.82 3.98
CA ASP A 246 -6.73 16.45 2.59
C ASP A 246 -5.38 16.77 1.94
N SER A 247 -5.04 16.03 0.91
CA SER A 247 -3.83 16.29 0.12
C SER A 247 -4.10 16.22 -1.37
N PHE A 248 -3.56 17.19 -2.09
CA PHE A 248 -3.52 17.21 -3.54
C PHE A 248 -2.08 17.13 -4.01
N THR A 249 -1.79 16.17 -4.87
CA THR A 249 -0.47 16.00 -5.49
C THR A 249 -0.60 16.16 -7.00
N GLY A 250 0.15 17.10 -7.57
CA GLY A 250 0.33 17.24 -9.01
C GLY A 250 1.73 16.79 -9.40
N THR A 251 1.85 15.97 -10.44
CA THR A 251 3.15 15.50 -10.94
C THR A 251 3.22 15.69 -12.45
N TYR A 252 4.34 16.22 -12.92
CA TYR A 252 4.67 16.32 -14.33
C TYR A 252 6.04 15.71 -14.58
N GLN A 253 6.13 14.81 -15.54
CA GLN A 253 7.37 14.18 -15.96
C GLN A 253 7.55 14.37 -17.46
N LYS A 254 8.74 14.76 -17.87
CA LYS A 254 9.12 14.94 -19.26
C LYS A 254 10.48 14.31 -19.55
N LYS A 255 10.62 13.79 -20.76
CA LYS A 255 11.91 13.37 -21.31
C LYS A 255 12.84 14.58 -21.42
N LEU A 256 14.11 14.39 -21.03
CA LEU A 256 15.19 15.34 -21.24
C LEU A 256 15.96 15.04 -22.53
N GLY A 257 16.63 16.08 -23.08
CA GLY A 257 17.49 15.99 -24.25
C GLY A 257 16.91 16.65 -25.50
N THR A 258 17.78 16.93 -26.46
CA THR A 258 17.55 17.84 -27.60
C THR A 258 16.68 17.27 -28.74
N SER A 259 16.40 15.98 -28.77
CA SER A 259 15.70 15.34 -29.90
C SER A 259 14.24 14.99 -29.56
N THR A 260 13.43 16.01 -29.22
CA THR A 260 11.96 15.84 -29.03
C THR A 260 11.24 15.57 -30.36
N LYS A 261 11.85 15.93 -31.51
CA LYS A 261 11.29 15.69 -32.85
C LYS A 261 11.11 14.19 -33.17
N TYR A 262 11.93 13.32 -32.61
CA TYR A 262 11.95 11.90 -32.98
C TYR A 262 11.52 10.97 -31.84
N LYS A 263 11.57 11.45 -30.62
CA LYS A 263 11.22 10.67 -29.40
C LYS A 263 10.77 11.62 -28.34
N ASP A 264 9.64 11.36 -27.73
CA ASP A 264 9.17 12.11 -26.59
C ASP A 264 8.38 11.22 -25.63
N ASN A 265 8.32 11.62 -24.37
CA ASN A 265 7.48 11.01 -23.36
C ASN A 265 7.13 12.06 -22.33
N GLU A 266 5.84 12.27 -22.14
CA GLU A 266 5.30 13.16 -21.13
C GLU A 266 4.29 12.41 -20.27
N ASN A 267 4.41 12.55 -18.96
CA ASN A 267 3.44 11.99 -18.00
C ASN A 267 2.95 13.11 -17.11
N PHE A 268 1.67 13.11 -16.90
CA PHE A 268 0.99 14.06 -16.05
C PHE A 268 0.05 13.30 -15.11
N SER A 269 0.11 13.55 -13.80
CA SER A 269 -0.80 12.93 -12.86
C SER A 269 -1.29 13.91 -11.80
N PHE A 270 -2.53 13.69 -11.37
CA PHE A 270 -3.14 14.28 -10.19
C PHE A 270 -3.61 13.20 -9.26
N TYR A 271 -3.43 13.43 -7.99
CA TYR A 271 -3.96 12.59 -6.93
C TYR A 271 -4.53 13.48 -5.83
N TYR A 272 -5.78 13.26 -5.47
CA TYR A 272 -6.45 13.93 -4.38
C TYR A 272 -6.99 12.91 -3.40
N ARG A 273 -6.78 13.15 -2.09
CA ARG A 273 -7.15 12.24 -1.02
C ARG A 273 -7.71 12.99 0.18
N ILE A 274 -8.76 12.41 0.79
CA ILE A 274 -9.36 12.90 2.04
C ILE A 274 -9.52 11.73 3.00
N PRO A 275 -8.86 11.74 4.17
CA PRO A 275 -9.13 10.80 5.26
C PRO A 275 -10.30 11.32 6.11
N ILE A 276 -11.28 10.45 6.42
CA ILE A 276 -12.39 10.76 7.32
C ILE A 276 -12.59 9.60 8.28
N LYS A 277 -12.17 9.75 9.53
CA LYS A 277 -12.26 8.71 10.56
C LYS A 277 -11.55 7.42 10.08
N TYR A 278 -12.29 6.32 9.90
CA TYR A 278 -11.79 5.06 9.35
C TYR A 278 -11.89 4.95 7.83
N TRP A 279 -12.41 5.99 7.15
CA TRP A 279 -12.56 6.01 5.71
C TRP A 279 -11.48 6.86 5.04
N GLU A 280 -11.12 6.48 3.84
CA GLU A 280 -10.31 7.28 2.92
C GLU A 280 -10.99 7.32 1.57
N PHE A 281 -11.14 8.50 1.03
CA PHE A 281 -11.65 8.76 -0.31
C PHE A 281 -10.53 9.31 -1.15
N SER A 282 -10.35 8.78 -2.35
CA SER A 282 -9.36 9.33 -3.27
C SER A 282 -9.81 9.29 -4.71
N VAL A 283 -9.30 10.25 -5.47
CA VAL A 283 -9.46 10.35 -6.92
C VAL A 283 -8.09 10.59 -7.53
N SER A 284 -7.76 9.86 -8.59
CA SER A 284 -6.57 10.17 -9.39
C SER A 284 -6.88 10.22 -10.88
N LYS A 285 -6.06 10.99 -11.60
CA LYS A 285 -6.02 11.00 -13.04
C LYS A 285 -4.57 10.96 -13.48
N ASP A 286 -4.25 9.97 -14.30
CA ASP A 286 -2.93 9.75 -14.85
C ASP A 286 -3.03 9.82 -16.38
N GLN A 287 -2.15 10.56 -17.02
CA GLN A 287 -2.06 10.67 -18.48
C GLN A 287 -0.62 10.51 -18.90
N SER A 288 -0.38 9.66 -19.89
CA SER A 288 0.92 9.46 -20.50
C SER A 288 0.82 9.63 -22.02
N GLU A 289 1.73 10.39 -22.58
CA GLU A 289 1.86 10.62 -24.01
C GLU A 289 3.24 10.18 -24.47
N TYR A 290 3.32 9.60 -25.66
CA TYR A 290 4.60 9.24 -26.25
C TYR A 290 4.66 9.55 -27.75
N LEU A 291 5.87 9.85 -28.20
CA LEU A 291 6.28 9.89 -29.61
C LEU A 291 7.50 8.98 -29.77
N SER A 292 7.44 8.09 -30.73
CA SER A 292 8.57 7.27 -31.17
C SER A 292 8.63 7.24 -32.69
N THR A 293 9.81 7.38 -33.29
CA THR A 293 9.98 7.29 -34.73
C THR A 293 10.58 5.97 -35.15
N ILE A 294 10.06 5.43 -36.21
CA ILE A 294 10.50 4.18 -36.84
C ILE A 294 11.12 4.53 -38.19
N ARG A 295 12.44 4.39 -38.31
CA ARG A 295 13.16 4.65 -39.57
C ARG A 295 13.15 3.41 -40.44
N SER A 296 12.64 3.56 -41.65
CA SER A 296 12.78 2.62 -42.76
C SER A 296 13.81 3.15 -43.75
N PHE A 297 14.18 2.36 -44.75
CA PHE A 297 15.20 2.73 -45.74
C PHE A 297 14.85 4.02 -46.52
N ALA A 298 13.56 4.25 -46.76
CA ALA A 298 13.09 5.40 -47.59
C ALA A 298 12.23 6.41 -46.81
N HIS A 299 11.77 6.08 -45.58
CA HIS A 299 10.81 6.92 -44.88
C HIS A 299 10.96 6.79 -43.35
N THR A 300 10.60 7.86 -42.64
CA THR A 300 10.52 7.85 -41.19
C THR A 300 9.05 7.93 -40.80
N TYR A 301 8.53 6.94 -40.12
CA TYR A 301 7.16 6.88 -39.63
C TYR A 301 7.09 7.30 -38.16
N GLU A 302 6.00 7.95 -37.81
CA GLU A 302 5.74 8.36 -36.42
C GLU A 302 4.74 7.40 -35.77
N SER A 303 5.09 6.93 -34.59
CA SER A 303 4.18 6.21 -33.67
C SER A 303 3.92 7.08 -32.46
N THR A 304 2.65 7.44 -32.25
CA THR A 304 2.23 8.26 -31.11
C THR A 304 1.11 7.58 -30.33
N GLY A 305 0.96 7.93 -29.08
CA GLY A 305 -0.14 7.41 -28.29
C GLY A 305 -0.37 8.19 -27.01
N ILE A 306 -1.64 8.13 -26.57
CA ILE A 306 -2.10 8.75 -25.33
C ILE A 306 -2.81 7.67 -24.52
N SER A 307 -2.40 7.49 -23.26
CA SER A 307 -3.10 6.65 -22.28
C SER A 307 -3.58 7.51 -21.12
N LYS A 308 -4.84 7.31 -20.72
CA LYS A 308 -5.48 8.01 -19.59
C LYS A 308 -6.10 7.00 -18.65
N ASN A 309 -5.81 7.13 -17.36
CA ASN A 309 -6.48 6.38 -16.30
C ASN A 309 -7.14 7.37 -15.34
N ILE A 310 -8.39 7.11 -14.96
CA ILE A 310 -9.08 7.85 -13.90
C ILE A 310 -9.51 6.81 -12.87
N ASN A 311 -9.07 7.00 -11.62
CA ASN A 311 -9.38 6.10 -10.51
C ASN A 311 -10.25 6.83 -9.49
N TYR A 312 -11.31 6.15 -9.04
CA TYR A 312 -12.14 6.55 -7.90
C TYR A 312 -12.03 5.46 -6.85
N SER A 313 -11.55 5.79 -5.68
CA SER A 313 -11.27 4.80 -4.64
C SER A 313 -11.91 5.19 -3.31
N ILE A 314 -12.48 4.18 -2.64
CA ILE A 314 -12.96 4.26 -1.27
C ILE A 314 -12.30 3.12 -0.51
N ARG A 315 -11.72 3.44 0.65
CA ARG A 315 -11.06 2.48 1.54
C ARG A 315 -11.58 2.64 2.96
N ARG A 316 -11.75 1.53 3.67
CA ARG A 316 -12.11 1.53 5.09
C ARG A 316 -11.13 0.66 5.87
N ILE A 317 -10.63 1.18 6.97
CA ILE A 317 -9.93 0.38 7.97
C ILE A 317 -10.99 -0.39 8.75
N ILE A 318 -10.89 -1.72 8.72
CA ILE A 318 -11.84 -2.64 9.37
C ILE A 318 -11.31 -3.25 10.66
N ASN A 319 -9.99 -3.26 10.82
CA ASN A 319 -9.32 -3.71 12.04
C ASN A 319 -8.03 -2.92 12.24
N ARG A 320 -7.78 -2.51 13.47
CA ARG A 320 -6.58 -1.80 13.91
C ARG A 320 -6.21 -2.21 15.33
N ASN A 321 -4.94 -2.38 15.57
CA ASN A 321 -4.34 -2.52 16.91
C ASN A 321 -2.91 -1.92 16.90
N SER A 322 -2.20 -1.98 18.03
CA SER A 322 -0.83 -1.49 18.16
C SER A 322 0.15 -2.08 17.14
N ASN A 323 -0.06 -3.33 16.72
CA ASN A 323 0.85 -4.08 15.85
C ASN A 323 0.55 -3.94 14.35
N GLY A 324 -0.65 -3.45 13.97
CA GLY A 324 -0.98 -3.32 12.55
C GLY A 324 -2.43 -2.93 12.27
N LYS A 325 -2.74 -2.85 10.99
CA LYS A 325 -4.08 -2.50 10.51
C LYS A 325 -4.46 -3.29 9.26
N THR A 326 -5.76 -3.58 9.15
CA THR A 326 -6.37 -4.21 7.97
C THR A 326 -7.38 -3.25 7.37
N SER A 327 -7.35 -3.07 6.06
CA SER A 327 -8.32 -2.25 5.35
C SER A 327 -8.87 -2.95 4.12
N VAL A 328 -10.09 -2.62 3.76
CA VAL A 328 -10.76 -3.06 2.54
C VAL A 328 -10.96 -1.86 1.63
N GLY A 329 -10.64 -2.01 0.36
CA GLY A 329 -10.76 -0.97 -0.65
C GLY A 329 -11.64 -1.41 -1.82
N VAL A 330 -12.31 -0.43 -2.43
CA VAL A 330 -13.02 -0.57 -3.71
C VAL A 330 -12.54 0.55 -4.61
N THR A 331 -12.08 0.21 -5.81
CA THR A 331 -11.59 1.19 -6.80
C THR A 331 -12.26 0.92 -8.15
N LEU A 332 -12.84 1.96 -8.73
CA LEU A 332 -13.29 1.98 -10.13
C LEU A 332 -12.24 2.71 -10.97
N THR A 333 -11.69 2.03 -11.97
CA THR A 333 -10.72 2.59 -12.90
C THR A 333 -11.31 2.65 -14.31
N ASN A 334 -11.34 3.85 -14.89
CA ASN A 334 -11.63 4.04 -16.31
C ASN A 334 -10.33 4.28 -17.06
N LYS A 335 -10.03 3.42 -18.03
CA LYS A 335 -8.82 3.46 -18.86
C LYS A 335 -9.17 3.77 -20.30
N GLU A 336 -8.48 4.73 -20.90
CA GLU A 336 -8.58 5.02 -22.34
C GLU A 336 -7.17 5.05 -22.95
N THR A 337 -6.96 4.28 -24.01
CA THR A 337 -5.72 4.30 -24.79
C THR A 337 -6.05 4.57 -26.25
N LYS A 338 -5.36 5.52 -26.85
CA LYS A 338 -5.42 5.83 -28.26
C LYS A 338 -4.02 5.77 -28.85
N ASN A 339 -3.84 4.99 -29.89
CA ASN A 339 -2.57 4.86 -30.59
C ASN A 339 -2.74 5.25 -32.05
N TYR A 340 -1.71 5.88 -32.59
CA TYR A 340 -1.66 6.36 -33.99
C TYR A 340 -0.35 5.92 -34.63
N PHE A 341 -0.40 5.69 -35.92
CA PHE A 341 0.76 5.47 -36.75
C PHE A 341 0.69 6.39 -37.96
N ASP A 342 1.67 7.26 -38.08
CA ASP A 342 1.75 8.28 -39.14
C ASP A 342 0.43 9.07 -39.24
N GLY A 343 -0.12 9.48 -38.09
CA GLY A 343 -1.40 10.21 -37.98
C GLY A 343 -2.66 9.33 -38.06
N ILE A 344 -2.56 8.06 -38.49
CA ILE A 344 -3.71 7.15 -38.63
C ILE A 344 -3.98 6.43 -37.31
N LYS A 345 -5.21 6.54 -36.81
CA LYS A 345 -5.62 5.85 -35.59
C LYS A 345 -5.62 4.34 -35.76
N LEU A 346 -4.94 3.64 -34.85
CA LEU A 346 -4.89 2.18 -34.77
C LEU A 346 -6.05 1.65 -33.95
N ILE A 347 -7.10 1.13 -34.58
CA ILE A 347 -8.30 0.63 -33.92
C ILE A 347 -7.96 -0.57 -33.02
N THR A 348 -7.11 -1.50 -33.49
CA THR A 348 -6.74 -2.74 -32.79
C THR A 348 -5.97 -2.52 -31.49
N SER A 349 -5.29 -1.38 -31.34
CA SER A 349 -4.50 -1.03 -30.13
C SER A 349 -5.09 0.14 -29.35
N SER A 350 -6.14 0.80 -29.86
CA SER A 350 -6.91 1.82 -29.16
C SER A 350 -8.08 1.18 -28.45
N ARG A 351 -8.31 1.48 -27.17
CA ARG A 351 -9.36 0.81 -26.36
C ARG A 351 -9.83 1.65 -25.19
N LYS A 352 -11.02 1.30 -24.70
CA LYS A 352 -11.57 1.80 -23.44
C LYS A 352 -11.93 0.62 -22.54
N LEU A 353 -11.47 0.64 -21.31
CA LEU A 353 -11.76 -0.37 -20.29
C LEU A 353 -12.28 0.30 -19.04
N SER A 354 -13.21 -0.36 -18.34
CA SER A 354 -13.63 -0.01 -17.01
C SER A 354 -13.41 -1.21 -16.10
N VAL A 355 -12.69 -1.01 -15.00
CA VAL A 355 -12.28 -2.10 -14.11
C VAL A 355 -12.70 -1.78 -12.69
N LEU A 356 -13.47 -2.67 -12.08
CA LEU A 356 -13.74 -2.65 -10.65
C LEU A 356 -12.73 -3.54 -9.94
N LYS A 357 -12.02 -2.96 -8.96
CA LYS A 357 -11.10 -3.66 -8.08
C LYS A 357 -11.67 -3.66 -6.66
N VAL A 358 -11.66 -4.81 -6.02
CA VAL A 358 -11.88 -4.96 -4.57
C VAL A 358 -10.62 -5.54 -3.97
N ASP A 359 -10.10 -4.90 -2.93
CA ASP A 359 -8.83 -5.30 -2.32
C ASP A 359 -8.87 -5.30 -0.79
N VAL A 360 -8.03 -6.16 -0.22
CA VAL A 360 -7.73 -6.20 1.22
C VAL A 360 -6.26 -5.91 1.40
N ASN A 361 -5.96 -4.88 2.19
CA ASN A 361 -4.60 -4.57 2.63
C ASN A 361 -4.43 -4.93 4.09
N HIS A 362 -3.30 -5.53 4.41
CA HIS A 362 -2.87 -5.80 5.79
C HIS A 362 -1.43 -5.37 5.96
N ASN A 363 -1.17 -4.50 6.93
CA ASN A 363 0.18 -4.20 7.38
C ASN A 363 0.32 -4.55 8.86
N ARG A 364 1.44 -5.16 9.21
CA ARG A 364 1.70 -5.62 10.57
C ARG A 364 3.19 -5.68 10.86
N ARG A 365 3.56 -5.44 12.13
CA ARG A 365 4.87 -5.83 12.62
C ARG A 365 4.91 -7.34 12.81
N LEU A 366 5.87 -7.99 12.17
CA LEU A 366 6.01 -9.45 12.18
C LEU A 366 7.50 -9.82 12.16
N PHE A 367 7.94 -10.67 13.11
CA PHE A 367 9.34 -11.15 13.20
C PHE A 367 10.37 -10.02 13.22
N ASN A 368 10.16 -8.99 14.06
CA ASN A 368 10.98 -7.79 14.16
C ASN A 368 11.14 -7.03 12.84
N GLY A 369 10.16 -7.14 11.96
CA GLY A 369 10.10 -6.45 10.68
C GLY A 369 8.71 -5.88 10.42
N VAL A 370 8.57 -5.18 9.30
CA VAL A 370 7.31 -4.64 8.81
C VAL A 370 6.82 -5.49 7.64
N PHE A 371 5.67 -6.10 7.81
CA PHE A 371 4.98 -6.86 6.78
C PHE A 371 3.89 -6.01 6.13
N TYR A 372 3.80 -6.08 4.82
CA TYR A 372 2.71 -5.55 4.02
C TYR A 372 2.19 -6.64 3.10
N GLY A 373 0.86 -6.80 3.05
CA GLY A 373 0.18 -7.72 2.13
C GLY A 373 -1.03 -7.04 1.50
N ASN A 374 -1.23 -7.25 0.21
CA ASN A 374 -2.43 -6.84 -0.54
C ASN A 374 -2.92 -8.01 -1.38
N LEU A 375 -4.21 -8.30 -1.29
CA LEU A 375 -4.90 -9.22 -2.16
C LEU A 375 -6.02 -8.47 -2.88
N ALA A 376 -6.13 -8.60 -4.18
CA ALA A 376 -7.14 -7.91 -4.94
C ALA A 376 -7.79 -8.80 -6.02
N TYR A 377 -9.10 -8.63 -6.17
CA TYR A 377 -9.89 -9.12 -7.29
C TYR A 377 -10.23 -7.97 -8.23
N HIS A 378 -10.05 -8.20 -9.52
CA HIS A 378 -10.35 -7.21 -10.56
C HIS A 378 -11.37 -7.80 -11.53
N LYS A 379 -12.40 -7.01 -11.84
CA LYS A 379 -13.43 -7.34 -12.82
C LYS A 379 -13.56 -6.24 -13.87
N GLY A 380 -13.34 -6.58 -15.13
CA GLY A 380 -13.68 -5.71 -16.25
C GLY A 380 -15.20 -5.57 -16.38
N LEU A 381 -15.68 -4.36 -16.60
CA LEU A 381 -17.10 -4.02 -16.67
C LEU A 381 -17.49 -3.60 -18.09
N ASP A 382 -18.70 -3.97 -18.52
CA ASP A 382 -19.35 -3.44 -19.73
C ASP A 382 -20.18 -2.19 -19.35
N ARG A 383 -19.50 -1.17 -18.80
CA ARG A 383 -20.10 0.08 -18.30
C ARG A 383 -19.15 1.25 -18.54
N PHE A 384 -19.66 2.47 -18.36
CA PHE A 384 -18.89 3.73 -18.44
C PHE A 384 -18.15 3.92 -19.78
N GLY A 385 -18.75 3.42 -20.89
CA GLY A 385 -18.18 3.51 -22.24
C GLY A 385 -17.05 2.54 -22.53
N ALA A 386 -16.88 1.51 -21.71
CA ALA A 386 -15.92 0.42 -21.97
C ALA A 386 -16.36 -0.43 -23.18
N GLU A 387 -15.39 -1.06 -23.83
CA GLU A 387 -15.64 -2.03 -24.89
C GLU A 387 -16.44 -3.23 -24.37
N SER A 388 -17.33 -3.77 -25.22
CA SER A 388 -18.07 -5.01 -24.95
C SER A 388 -17.36 -6.22 -25.55
N ASP A 389 -17.48 -7.37 -24.89
CA ASP A 389 -16.94 -8.65 -25.37
C ASP A 389 -17.96 -9.46 -26.19
N LYS A 390 -19.18 -8.95 -26.42
CA LYS A 390 -20.30 -9.71 -27.04
C LYS A 390 -19.99 -10.27 -28.43
N GLU A 391 -19.15 -9.56 -29.19
CA GLU A 391 -18.78 -9.95 -30.57
C GLU A 391 -17.34 -10.46 -30.68
N LYS A 392 -16.66 -10.67 -29.53
CA LYS A 392 -15.25 -11.13 -29.54
C LYS A 392 -15.18 -12.65 -29.59
N GLY A 393 -14.28 -13.15 -30.43
CA GLY A 393 -13.97 -14.57 -30.51
C GLY A 393 -13.34 -15.11 -29.22
N GLU A 394 -13.39 -16.43 -29.07
CA GLU A 394 -12.89 -17.16 -27.88
C GLU A 394 -11.44 -16.83 -27.55
N TYR A 395 -10.60 -16.65 -28.57
CA TYR A 395 -9.16 -16.38 -28.43
C TYR A 395 -8.80 -14.89 -28.43
N SER A 396 -9.79 -14.02 -28.29
CA SER A 396 -9.57 -12.57 -28.24
C SER A 396 -9.36 -12.07 -26.79
N PRO A 397 -8.53 -11.05 -26.58
CA PRO A 397 -8.42 -10.41 -25.28
C PRO A 397 -9.76 -9.84 -24.81
N LYS A 398 -10.11 -10.10 -23.55
CA LYS A 398 -11.38 -9.71 -22.96
C LYS A 398 -11.32 -8.37 -22.25
N ALA A 399 -12.35 -7.55 -22.48
CA ALA A 399 -12.59 -6.32 -21.72
C ALA A 399 -13.30 -6.62 -20.38
N GLN A 400 -14.16 -7.64 -20.35
CA GLN A 400 -14.88 -8.12 -19.15
C GLN A 400 -14.12 -9.23 -18.41
N PHE A 401 -12.81 -9.17 -18.41
CA PHE A 401 -11.91 -10.13 -17.78
C PHE A 401 -12.12 -10.24 -16.26
N GLN A 402 -11.57 -11.31 -15.70
CA GLN A 402 -11.36 -11.50 -14.27
C GLN A 402 -9.89 -11.78 -13.99
N LYS A 403 -9.33 -11.12 -12.98
CA LYS A 403 -7.99 -11.43 -12.50
C LYS A 403 -7.85 -11.22 -11.00
N TYR A 404 -6.91 -11.94 -10.42
CA TYR A 404 -6.48 -11.83 -9.04
C TYR A 404 -5.06 -11.32 -9.00
N THR A 405 -4.76 -10.43 -8.06
CA THR A 405 -3.39 -9.97 -7.81
C THR A 405 -3.06 -10.10 -6.33
N ALA A 406 -1.81 -10.43 -6.04
CA ALA A 406 -1.28 -10.50 -4.70
C ALA A 406 0.07 -9.78 -4.66
N ASP A 407 0.24 -8.89 -3.67
CA ASP A 407 1.50 -8.22 -3.39
C ASP A 407 1.86 -8.45 -1.93
N ILE A 408 3.08 -8.90 -1.67
CA ILE A 408 3.64 -9.11 -0.34
C ILE A 408 4.98 -8.40 -0.27
N SER A 409 5.24 -7.70 0.82
CA SER A 409 6.55 -7.12 1.12
C SER A 409 6.87 -7.32 2.59
N TRP A 410 8.13 -7.63 2.87
CA TRP A 410 8.63 -7.71 4.24
C TRP A 410 10.00 -7.05 4.33
N TYR A 411 10.10 -6.13 5.24
CA TYR A 411 11.32 -5.41 5.57
C TYR A 411 11.75 -5.74 6.99
N ARG A 412 12.99 -6.15 7.17
CA ARG A 412 13.56 -6.45 8.48
C ARG A 412 14.91 -5.78 8.66
N PRO A 413 15.03 -4.81 9.56
CA PRO A 413 16.34 -4.36 10.04
C PRO A 413 16.91 -5.39 11.01
N PHE A 414 18.23 -5.59 10.98
CA PHE A 414 18.94 -6.47 11.91
C PHE A 414 20.39 -6.02 12.09
N ASN A 415 20.99 -6.44 13.20
CA ASN A 415 22.38 -6.11 13.50
C ASN A 415 23.26 -7.36 13.42
N ILE A 416 24.49 -7.20 12.94
CA ILE A 416 25.58 -8.17 13.05
C ILE A 416 26.71 -7.44 13.79
N GLY A 417 26.91 -7.76 15.07
CA GLY A 417 27.71 -6.93 15.95
C GLY A 417 27.13 -5.52 16.05
N GLU A 418 27.95 -4.51 15.86
CA GLU A 418 27.55 -3.08 15.87
C GLU A 418 27.02 -2.60 14.49
N GLN A 419 27.11 -3.43 13.46
CA GLN A 419 26.77 -3.04 12.10
C GLN A 419 25.27 -3.27 11.83
N ARG A 420 24.63 -2.30 11.21
CA ARG A 420 23.19 -2.31 10.89
C ARG A 420 22.96 -2.77 9.45
N PHE A 421 22.18 -3.80 9.30
CA PHE A 421 21.74 -4.33 7.99
C PHE A 421 20.24 -4.24 7.84
N SER A 422 19.77 -4.40 6.61
CA SER A 422 18.35 -4.55 6.30
C SER A 422 18.17 -5.66 5.26
N TYR A 423 17.11 -6.44 5.41
CA TYR A 423 16.64 -7.37 4.40
C TYR A 423 15.27 -6.94 3.91
N ARG A 424 15.12 -6.88 2.59
CA ARG A 424 13.83 -6.61 1.91
C ARG A 424 13.53 -7.76 0.97
N VAL A 425 12.33 -8.29 1.07
CA VAL A 425 11.76 -9.20 0.09
C VAL A 425 10.42 -8.67 -0.37
N SER A 426 10.17 -8.70 -1.69
CA SER A 426 8.88 -8.36 -2.28
C SER A 426 8.49 -9.44 -3.26
N LEU A 427 7.24 -9.91 -3.16
CA LEU A 427 6.63 -10.89 -4.05
C LEU A 427 5.35 -10.27 -4.62
N SER A 428 5.23 -10.26 -5.93
CA SER A 428 4.00 -9.83 -6.61
C SER A 428 3.57 -10.90 -7.61
N GLY A 429 2.28 -11.20 -7.62
CA GLY A 429 1.70 -12.21 -8.49
C GLY A 429 0.39 -11.77 -9.11
N GLN A 430 0.09 -12.33 -10.26
CA GLN A 430 -1.16 -12.18 -10.98
C GLN A 430 -1.65 -13.53 -11.49
N TYR A 431 -2.96 -13.74 -11.42
CA TYR A 431 -3.62 -14.91 -11.99
C TYR A 431 -4.87 -14.49 -12.76
N SER A 432 -5.00 -14.98 -13.99
CA SER A 432 -6.20 -14.85 -14.81
C SER A 432 -6.36 -16.10 -15.68
N ASP A 433 -7.59 -16.56 -15.86
CA ASP A 433 -7.93 -17.57 -16.87
C ASP A 433 -8.47 -16.93 -18.16
N ASP A 434 -8.69 -15.62 -18.14
CA ASP A 434 -9.03 -14.84 -19.32
C ASP A 434 -7.75 -14.39 -20.06
N ILE A 435 -7.81 -14.34 -21.38
CA ILE A 435 -6.80 -13.69 -22.20
C ILE A 435 -6.93 -12.18 -21.95
N LEU A 436 -5.87 -11.58 -21.44
CA LEU A 436 -5.87 -10.17 -21.05
C LEU A 436 -5.32 -9.28 -22.17
N TYR A 437 -5.82 -8.06 -22.24
CA TYR A 437 -5.11 -7.02 -22.99
C TYR A 437 -3.72 -6.77 -22.40
N SER A 438 -2.77 -6.35 -23.20
CA SER A 438 -1.40 -6.04 -22.76
C SER A 438 -1.33 -5.06 -21.59
N SER A 439 -2.29 -4.13 -21.50
CA SER A 439 -2.42 -3.20 -20.36
C SER A 439 -2.76 -3.86 -19.03
N GLU A 440 -3.32 -5.06 -19.07
CA GLU A 440 -3.79 -5.82 -17.90
C GLU A 440 -2.89 -7.00 -17.56
N LYS A 441 -1.92 -7.34 -18.42
CA LYS A 441 -0.96 -8.42 -18.20
C LYS A 441 0.11 -8.04 -17.18
N LEU A 442 0.63 -9.04 -16.47
CA LEU A 442 1.80 -8.89 -15.61
C LEU A 442 3.05 -8.77 -16.47
N GLY A 443 3.73 -7.63 -16.40
CA GLY A 443 5.01 -7.39 -17.05
C GLY A 443 6.17 -7.60 -16.08
N ILE A 444 7.26 -8.25 -16.53
CA ILE A 444 8.52 -8.38 -15.81
C ILE A 444 9.70 -7.99 -16.70
N GLY A 445 10.78 -7.47 -16.10
CA GLY A 445 11.97 -7.00 -16.80
C GLY A 445 12.05 -5.48 -16.83
N ASP A 446 12.11 -4.83 -15.67
CA ASP A 446 12.36 -3.40 -15.49
C ASP A 446 12.99 -3.11 -14.11
N ASP A 447 13.15 -1.85 -13.75
CA ASP A 447 13.70 -1.42 -12.46
C ASP A 447 12.79 -1.78 -11.26
N THR A 448 11.49 -1.98 -11.47
CA THR A 448 10.51 -2.29 -10.43
C THR A 448 10.19 -3.79 -10.30
N THR A 449 10.61 -4.62 -11.21
CA THR A 449 10.32 -6.06 -11.24
C THR A 449 11.60 -6.89 -11.22
N VAL A 450 12.13 -7.32 -12.38
CA VAL A 450 13.40 -8.03 -12.51
C VAL A 450 14.42 -7.10 -13.12
N ARG A 451 15.38 -6.63 -12.33
CA ARG A 451 16.43 -5.70 -12.77
C ARG A 451 17.38 -6.36 -13.77
N GLY A 452 17.99 -5.54 -14.64
CA GLY A 452 18.90 -5.98 -15.70
C GLY A 452 18.28 -6.01 -17.09
N PHE A 453 17.00 -5.63 -17.26
CA PHE A 453 16.26 -5.70 -18.51
C PHE A 453 15.55 -4.37 -18.84
N LYS A 454 16.26 -3.26 -18.78
CA LYS A 454 15.70 -1.92 -18.96
C LYS A 454 14.95 -1.72 -20.31
N GLU A 455 15.43 -2.37 -21.36
CA GLU A 455 14.91 -2.21 -22.73
C GLU A 455 13.96 -3.34 -23.15
N ASN A 456 13.96 -4.46 -22.44
CA ASN A 456 13.27 -5.68 -22.85
C ASN A 456 12.48 -6.27 -21.70
N SER A 457 11.17 -6.25 -21.78
CA SER A 457 10.27 -6.87 -20.82
C SER A 457 9.46 -7.99 -21.48
N ILE A 458 9.00 -8.93 -20.67
CA ILE A 458 8.04 -9.97 -21.08
C ILE A 458 6.78 -9.83 -20.25
N MET A 459 5.68 -10.35 -20.76
CA MET A 459 4.37 -10.28 -20.10
C MET A 459 3.62 -11.58 -20.19
N GLY A 460 2.67 -11.76 -19.31
CA GLY A 460 1.72 -12.86 -19.35
C GLY A 460 0.43 -12.55 -18.61
N ASP A 461 -0.60 -13.35 -18.90
CA ASP A 461 -1.89 -13.26 -18.22
C ASP A 461 -1.78 -13.67 -16.76
N LYS A 462 -0.84 -14.58 -16.46
CA LYS A 462 -0.51 -15.06 -15.11
C LYS A 462 0.99 -15.19 -14.90
N GLY A 463 1.41 -15.04 -13.65
CA GLY A 463 2.80 -15.12 -13.27
C GLY A 463 3.11 -14.46 -11.94
N PHE A 464 4.39 -14.36 -11.63
CA PHE A 464 4.88 -13.69 -10.44
C PHE A 464 6.30 -13.17 -10.65
N TYR A 465 6.72 -12.25 -9.80
CA TYR A 465 8.12 -11.90 -9.61
C TYR A 465 8.43 -11.73 -8.12
N MET A 466 9.67 -12.00 -7.78
CA MET A 466 10.23 -11.84 -6.45
C MET A 466 11.50 -11.00 -6.52
N ARG A 467 11.62 -10.06 -5.60
CA ARG A 467 12.80 -9.22 -5.41
C ARG A 467 13.36 -9.45 -4.03
N ASN A 468 14.67 -9.65 -3.96
CA ASN A 468 15.40 -9.81 -2.70
C ASN A 468 16.53 -8.81 -2.64
N GLU A 469 16.72 -8.19 -1.49
CA GLU A 469 17.73 -7.16 -1.31
C GLU A 469 18.27 -7.20 0.12
N ILE A 470 19.60 -7.19 0.24
CA ILE A 470 20.31 -7.03 1.51
C ILE A 470 21.07 -5.72 1.42
N GLY A 471 20.78 -4.79 2.34
CA GLY A 471 21.41 -3.49 2.47
C GLY A 471 22.25 -3.39 3.75
N TYR A 472 23.33 -2.61 3.69
CA TYR A 472 24.13 -2.23 4.84
C TYR A 472 23.90 -0.75 5.13
N ASN A 473 23.43 -0.40 6.33
CA ASN A 473 23.10 0.97 6.70
C ASN A 473 24.27 1.64 7.41
N TYR A 474 24.97 2.53 6.72
CA TYR A 474 26.09 3.28 7.26
C TYR A 474 25.87 4.79 7.12
N LYS A 475 25.49 5.46 8.21
CA LYS A 475 25.19 6.90 8.23
C LYS A 475 24.14 7.26 7.16
N PHE A 476 24.54 8.03 6.14
CA PHE A 476 23.70 8.44 5.02
C PHE A 476 23.82 7.51 3.80
N LEU A 477 24.59 6.43 3.88
CA LEU A 477 24.84 5.46 2.81
C LEU A 477 24.14 4.13 3.07
N GLU A 478 23.57 3.55 2.03
CA GLU A 478 23.02 2.19 2.03
C GLU A 478 23.51 1.44 0.78
N PRO A 479 24.75 0.89 0.76
CA PRO A 479 25.11 -0.10 -0.26
C PRO A 479 24.25 -1.34 -0.11
N PHE A 480 23.90 -1.95 -1.23
CA PHE A 480 23.06 -3.15 -1.25
C PHE A 480 23.44 -4.11 -2.36
N ILE A 481 23.12 -5.39 -2.16
CA ILE A 481 23.13 -6.43 -3.16
C ILE A 481 21.71 -6.95 -3.34
N ALA A 482 21.38 -7.41 -4.55
CA ALA A 482 20.05 -7.87 -4.84
C ALA A 482 20.04 -9.01 -5.86
N TYR A 483 19.00 -9.85 -5.75
CA TYR A 483 18.66 -10.89 -6.71
C TYR A 483 17.16 -10.87 -6.97
N ASP A 484 16.79 -10.79 -8.24
CA ASP A 484 15.41 -10.76 -8.70
C ASP A 484 15.12 -11.95 -9.62
N TYR A 485 13.93 -12.50 -9.49
CA TYR A 485 13.43 -13.57 -10.34
C TYR A 485 11.97 -13.35 -10.69
N GLY A 486 11.56 -13.70 -11.90
CA GLY A 486 10.18 -13.66 -12.31
C GLY A 486 9.85 -14.63 -13.43
N ARG A 487 8.59 -15.03 -13.46
CA ARG A 487 8.03 -15.93 -14.47
C ARG A 487 6.64 -15.49 -14.87
N VAL A 488 6.37 -15.48 -16.17
CA VAL A 488 5.06 -15.16 -16.72
C VAL A 488 4.61 -16.22 -17.72
N LYS A 489 3.30 -16.35 -17.89
CA LYS A 489 2.68 -17.33 -18.78
C LYS A 489 1.39 -16.76 -19.34
N ASP A 490 1.15 -16.98 -20.64
CA ASP A 490 -0.13 -16.69 -21.30
C ASP A 490 -1.13 -17.84 -21.08
N VAL A 491 -2.42 -17.50 -21.08
CA VAL A 491 -3.53 -18.47 -21.03
C VAL A 491 -3.61 -19.24 -22.35
N TYR A 492 -3.57 -18.50 -23.46
CA TYR A 492 -3.60 -19.09 -24.78
C TYR A 492 -2.24 -19.62 -25.19
N LYS A 493 -2.21 -20.86 -25.68
CA LYS A 493 -1.05 -21.51 -26.27
C LYS A 493 -1.17 -21.40 -27.78
N ASP A 494 -0.38 -20.57 -28.39
CA ASP A 494 -0.16 -20.67 -29.83
C ASP A 494 0.65 -21.97 -30.09
N GLU A 495 0.09 -22.94 -30.80
CA GLU A 495 0.79 -24.17 -31.18
C GLU A 495 2.07 -23.92 -31.97
N TYR A 496 2.15 -22.77 -32.63
CA TYR A 496 3.32 -22.33 -33.38
C TYR A 496 4.47 -21.87 -32.46
N TYR A 497 4.16 -21.34 -31.25
CA TYR A 497 5.12 -20.92 -30.25
C TYR A 497 5.02 -21.82 -29.02
N LYS A 498 5.65 -22.98 -29.07
CA LYS A 498 5.63 -24.06 -28.04
C LYS A 498 6.09 -23.67 -26.63
N LYS A 499 6.21 -22.39 -26.28
CA LYS A 499 6.70 -21.94 -24.97
C LYS A 499 5.61 -21.38 -24.08
N ASN A 500 5.16 -22.21 -23.15
CA ASN A 500 4.13 -21.94 -22.14
C ASN A 500 4.54 -21.05 -20.97
N GLY A 501 5.67 -20.45 -20.98
CA GLY A 501 6.14 -19.59 -19.91
C GLY A 501 7.51 -19.03 -20.22
N SER A 502 7.79 -17.88 -19.68
CA SER A 502 9.06 -17.19 -19.85
C SER A 502 9.56 -16.73 -18.49
N GLU A 503 10.84 -16.93 -18.26
CA GLU A 503 11.52 -16.63 -17.01
C GLU A 503 12.60 -15.58 -17.22
N MET A 504 12.74 -14.70 -16.25
CA MET A 504 13.81 -13.73 -16.16
C MET A 504 14.42 -13.74 -14.77
N SER A 505 15.73 -13.58 -14.68
CA SER A 505 16.43 -13.30 -13.42
C SER A 505 17.57 -12.31 -13.61
N GLY A 506 17.87 -11.54 -12.57
CA GLY A 506 18.94 -10.57 -12.57
C GLY A 506 19.57 -10.41 -11.20
N ALA A 507 20.85 -10.07 -11.19
CA ALA A 507 21.58 -9.73 -9.98
C ALA A 507 22.01 -8.27 -10.04
N SER A 508 22.03 -7.60 -8.91
CA SER A 508 22.34 -6.18 -8.83
C SER A 508 23.21 -5.84 -7.63
N ILE A 509 24.04 -4.81 -7.80
CA ILE A 509 24.72 -4.12 -6.71
C ILE A 509 24.36 -2.63 -6.82
N GLY A 510 24.13 -1.98 -5.71
CA GLY A 510 23.76 -0.57 -5.74
C GLY A 510 24.16 0.17 -4.48
N LEU A 511 23.99 1.49 -4.56
CA LEU A 511 24.26 2.42 -3.48
C LEU A 511 23.11 3.43 -3.42
N ARG A 512 22.52 3.59 -2.24
CA ARG A 512 21.59 4.67 -1.94
C ARG A 512 22.27 5.65 -0.99
N MET A 513 21.99 6.92 -1.20
CA MET A 513 22.48 8.02 -0.38
C MET A 513 21.30 8.88 0.04
N TYR A 514 21.20 9.16 1.34
CA TYR A 514 20.10 9.92 1.94
C TYR A 514 20.66 11.14 2.68
N PHE A 515 20.33 12.32 2.18
CA PHE A 515 20.62 13.60 2.82
C PHE A 515 19.30 14.28 3.18
N ASN A 516 19.32 15.35 3.97
CA ASN A 516 18.10 16.01 4.45
C ASN A 516 17.11 16.41 3.32
N HIS A 517 17.63 16.96 2.23
CA HIS A 517 16.81 17.43 1.11
C HIS A 517 17.15 16.75 -0.23
N PHE A 518 18.02 15.77 -0.20
CA PHE A 518 18.58 15.18 -1.40
C PHE A 518 18.74 13.67 -1.24
N ASP A 519 18.13 12.91 -2.13
CA ASP A 519 18.29 11.46 -2.19
C ASP A 519 18.87 11.06 -3.55
N MET A 520 19.76 10.08 -3.57
CA MET A 520 20.35 9.55 -4.79
C MET A 520 20.38 8.01 -4.72
N SER A 521 20.16 7.35 -5.85
CA SER A 521 20.32 5.90 -5.99
C SER A 521 21.03 5.56 -7.29
N PHE A 522 22.02 4.69 -7.18
CA PHE A 522 22.72 4.10 -8.31
C PHE A 522 22.64 2.58 -8.21
N THR A 523 22.27 1.90 -9.30
CA THR A 523 22.18 0.44 -9.35
C THR A 523 22.81 -0.08 -10.63
N TYR A 524 23.76 -0.97 -10.50
CA TYR A 524 24.34 -1.76 -11.59
C TYR A 524 23.71 -3.14 -11.56
N SER A 525 23.14 -3.58 -12.67
CA SER A 525 22.40 -4.84 -12.75
C SER A 525 22.87 -5.67 -13.94
N LYS A 526 23.04 -6.97 -13.70
CA LYS A 526 23.40 -7.96 -14.72
C LYS A 526 22.23 -8.89 -14.97
N PRO A 527 21.72 -9.03 -16.22
CA PRO A 527 20.72 -10.04 -16.55
C PRO A 527 21.39 -11.42 -16.50
N LEU A 528 20.76 -12.37 -15.80
CA LEU A 528 21.25 -13.75 -15.66
C LEU A 528 20.53 -14.69 -16.63
N THR A 529 19.22 -14.86 -16.46
CA THR A 529 18.38 -15.69 -17.35
C THR A 529 17.36 -14.84 -18.09
N ALA A 530 17.09 -15.21 -19.33
CA ALA A 530 16.03 -14.63 -20.16
C ALA A 530 15.61 -15.65 -21.23
N PRO A 531 14.39 -15.53 -21.78
CA PRO A 531 13.98 -16.31 -22.93
C PRO A 531 14.91 -16.08 -24.13
N SER A 532 15.09 -17.09 -24.97
CA SER A 532 16.02 -17.04 -26.11
C SER A 532 15.74 -15.93 -27.13
N TYR A 533 14.50 -15.46 -27.21
CA TYR A 533 14.08 -14.36 -28.09
C TYR A 533 14.35 -12.97 -27.49
N ILE A 534 14.74 -12.87 -26.22
CA ILE A 534 15.11 -11.62 -25.56
C ILE A 534 16.62 -11.43 -25.65
N LYS A 535 17.04 -10.34 -26.27
CA LYS A 535 18.45 -9.96 -26.30
C LYS A 535 18.87 -9.45 -24.92
N LYS A 536 19.76 -10.16 -24.26
CA LYS A 536 20.38 -9.71 -23.00
C LYS A 536 21.45 -8.67 -23.31
N ASN A 537 21.39 -7.52 -22.65
CA ASN A 537 22.53 -6.61 -22.59
C ASN A 537 23.58 -7.18 -21.62
N THR A 538 24.82 -6.73 -21.69
CA THR A 538 25.88 -7.17 -20.77
C THR A 538 25.56 -6.71 -19.33
N HIS A 539 25.01 -5.53 -19.19
CA HIS A 539 24.58 -4.91 -17.95
C HIS A 539 23.59 -3.78 -18.23
N GLU A 540 22.88 -3.35 -17.17
CA GLU A 540 22.05 -2.15 -17.14
C GLU A 540 22.39 -1.30 -15.93
N ILE A 541 22.32 0.01 -16.11
CA ILE A 541 22.51 0.99 -15.04
C ILE A 541 21.18 1.70 -14.82
N TYR A 542 20.83 1.90 -13.55
CA TYR A 542 19.68 2.69 -13.11
C TYR A 542 20.18 3.78 -12.18
N PHE A 543 19.82 5.00 -12.49
CA PHE A 543 20.17 6.16 -11.71
C PHE A 543 18.92 6.99 -11.38
N THR A 544 18.80 7.42 -10.14
CA THR A 544 17.78 8.37 -9.71
C THR A 544 18.38 9.39 -8.75
N MET A 545 17.91 10.61 -8.84
CA MET A 545 18.29 11.72 -7.97
C MET A 545 17.06 12.55 -7.66
N SER A 546 16.84 12.90 -6.41
CA SER A 546 15.68 13.67 -5.96
C SER A 546 16.09 14.79 -5.03
N VAL A 547 15.61 16.00 -5.31
CA VAL A 547 15.72 17.17 -4.43
C VAL A 547 14.34 17.50 -3.91
N LYS A 548 14.18 17.65 -2.58
CA LYS A 548 12.94 17.97 -1.87
C LYS A 548 12.99 19.38 -1.30
N PHE A 549 11.88 20.13 -1.34
CA PHE A 549 11.78 21.51 -0.83
C PHE A 549 10.43 21.81 -0.20
#